data_df2acd54490917449a3843ff7305a52a
#
_entry.id   df2acd54490917449a3843ff7305a52a
#
_cell.length_a   1.000
_cell.length_b   1.000
_cell.length_c   1.000
_cell.angle_alpha   90.00
_cell.angle_beta   90.00
_cell.angle_gamma   90.00
#
_symmetry.space_group_name_H-M   'P 1'
#
loop_
_entity.id
_entity.type
_entity.pdbx_description
1 polymer ?
#
loop_
_entity_poly.entity_id
_entity_poly.type
_entity_poly.pdbx_seq_one_letter_code
_entity_poly.pdbx_strand_id
1 'polypeptide(L)'
;MAQLFRPSANTIAKGSILASVFGIAGIGLIYWYIETSPYVTWAGEVRNQPIPFSHAHHVGGLGIDCRYCHTSVEDSGFAGLPPTKTCMTCHSVIWTNAEMLEPVRESWRSGRPISWQRVHNLPGYVYFNHSIHVNKGIGCVTCHGDVGNMPLMMQNGSLQMAWCLDCHRQPERFIRPREEVFNLHYDPAHDPNHPGETQATLGPKLVKLYHVPDKNPQKQLLQDCFTCHR
;
A
#
# COMPACT_ATOMS: atom_id res chain seq x y z
N MET A 1 47.20 -7.18 49.12
CA MET A 1 45.78 -7.51 48.94
C MET A 1 45.72 -8.87 48.26
N ALA A 2 45.01 -9.82 48.83
CA ALA A 2 44.89 -11.16 48.21
C ALA A 2 44.02 -11.07 46.96
N GLN A 3 44.51 -11.62 45.84
CA GLN A 3 43.75 -11.71 44.61
C GLN A 3 42.63 -12.74 44.77
N LEU A 4 41.38 -12.27 44.76
CA LEU A 4 40.17 -13.11 44.94
C LEU A 4 39.85 -13.95 43.71
N PHE A 5 40.17 -13.45 42.49
CA PHE A 5 39.86 -14.09 41.24
C PHE A 5 41.10 -14.60 40.52
N ARG A 6 40.98 -15.69 39.78
CA ARG A 6 42.06 -16.20 38.92
C ARG A 6 42.36 -15.19 37.79
N PRO A 7 43.62 -15.13 37.26
CA PRO A 7 43.96 -14.22 36.15
C PRO A 7 43.08 -14.33 34.92
N SER A 8 42.54 -15.53 34.62
CA SER A 8 41.60 -15.80 33.52
C SER A 8 40.22 -15.14 33.70
N ALA A 9 39.84 -14.70 34.91
CA ALA A 9 38.54 -14.08 35.16
C ALA A 9 38.35 -12.78 34.36
N ASN A 10 39.40 -11.99 34.13
CA ASN A 10 39.33 -10.78 33.33
C ASN A 10 39.07 -11.09 31.84
N THR A 11 39.70 -12.15 31.33
CA THR A 11 39.49 -12.59 29.92
C THR A 11 38.08 -13.10 29.74
N ILE A 12 37.57 -13.92 30.67
CA ILE A 12 36.20 -14.42 30.66
C ILE A 12 35.20 -13.26 30.73
N ALA A 13 35.42 -12.29 31.67
CA ALA A 13 34.53 -11.14 31.77
C ALA A 13 34.49 -10.29 30.51
N LYS A 14 35.66 -10.00 29.89
CA LYS A 14 35.70 -9.27 28.63
C LYS A 14 35.04 -10.06 27.51
N GLY A 15 35.32 -11.36 27.41
CA GLY A 15 34.68 -12.24 26.39
C GLY A 15 33.17 -12.34 26.54
N SER A 16 32.67 -12.49 27.77
CA SER A 16 31.21 -12.54 28.01
C SER A 16 30.52 -11.22 27.73
N ILE A 17 31.12 -10.07 28.09
CA ILE A 17 30.56 -8.76 27.77
C ILE A 17 30.49 -8.57 26.22
N LEU A 18 31.58 -8.84 25.53
CA LEU A 18 31.59 -8.75 24.06
C LEU A 18 30.59 -9.70 23.41
N ALA A 19 30.54 -10.96 23.86
CA ALA A 19 29.58 -11.93 23.36
C ALA A 19 28.12 -11.48 23.62
N SER A 20 27.85 -10.91 24.78
CA SER A 20 26.51 -10.35 25.09
C SER A 20 26.16 -9.17 24.20
N VAL A 21 27.08 -8.22 24.00
CA VAL A 21 26.84 -7.04 23.13
C VAL A 21 26.58 -7.48 21.69
N PHE A 22 27.42 -8.34 21.13
CA PHE A 22 27.22 -8.83 19.76
C PHE A 22 26.01 -9.75 19.65
N GLY A 23 25.73 -10.56 20.67
CA GLY A 23 24.53 -11.40 20.73
C GLY A 23 23.25 -10.57 20.70
N ILE A 24 23.14 -9.53 21.53
CA ILE A 24 21.97 -8.63 21.57
C ILE A 24 21.83 -7.88 20.25
N ALA A 25 22.94 -7.36 19.71
CA ALA A 25 22.93 -6.71 18.39
C ALA A 25 22.48 -7.65 17.27
N GLY A 26 22.99 -8.89 17.27
CA GLY A 26 22.59 -9.93 16.31
C GLY A 26 21.10 -10.30 16.41
N ILE A 27 20.59 -10.48 17.63
CA ILE A 27 19.16 -10.74 17.85
C ILE A 27 18.32 -9.55 17.34
N GLY A 28 18.73 -8.32 17.62
CA GLY A 28 18.05 -7.12 17.14
C GLY A 28 18.01 -7.04 15.62
N LEU A 29 19.10 -7.38 14.93
CA LEU A 29 19.17 -7.41 13.48
C LEU A 29 18.27 -8.51 12.89
N ILE A 30 18.27 -9.71 13.48
CA ILE A 30 17.41 -10.83 13.06
C ILE A 30 15.93 -10.45 13.24
N TYR A 31 15.59 -9.89 14.39
CA TYR A 31 14.23 -9.42 14.66
C TYR A 31 13.79 -8.37 13.63
N TRP A 32 14.61 -7.34 13.39
CA TRP A 32 14.33 -6.32 12.38
C TRP A 32 14.15 -6.92 10.98
N TYR A 33 15.00 -7.86 10.59
CA TYR A 33 14.91 -8.54 9.31
C TYR A 33 13.59 -9.32 9.16
N ILE A 34 13.19 -10.05 10.20
CA ILE A 34 11.93 -10.80 10.20
C ILE A 34 10.73 -9.85 10.10
N GLU A 35 10.69 -8.81 10.94
CA GLU A 35 9.58 -7.84 10.99
C GLU A 35 9.40 -7.06 9.67
N THR A 36 10.47 -6.84 8.92
CA THR A 36 10.40 -6.15 7.63
C THR A 36 10.22 -7.08 6.44
N SER A 37 10.28 -8.39 6.66
CA SER A 37 10.19 -9.40 5.62
C SER A 37 8.75 -9.59 5.10
N PRO A 38 8.57 -10.15 3.88
CA PRO A 38 7.26 -10.55 3.36
C PRO A 38 6.51 -11.53 4.28
N TYR A 39 7.23 -12.32 5.07
CA TYR A 39 6.63 -13.26 6.03
C TYR A 39 5.71 -12.58 7.05
N VAL A 40 6.08 -11.39 7.52
CA VAL A 40 5.27 -10.59 8.45
C VAL A 40 4.39 -9.58 7.71
N THR A 41 4.95 -8.89 6.72
CA THR A 41 4.28 -7.79 6.01
C THR A 41 3.30 -8.24 4.94
N TRP A 42 3.43 -9.48 4.44
CA TRP A 42 2.67 -10.03 3.30
C TRP A 42 2.88 -9.27 1.99
N ALA A 43 3.89 -8.41 1.91
CA ALA A 43 4.21 -7.69 0.70
C ALA A 43 4.68 -8.65 -0.40
N GLY A 44 4.08 -8.55 -1.59
CA GLY A 44 4.36 -9.44 -2.71
C GLY A 44 3.66 -10.80 -2.66
N GLU A 45 2.92 -11.10 -1.58
CA GLU A 45 2.24 -12.38 -1.44
C GLU A 45 0.81 -12.33 -1.97
N VAL A 46 0.47 -13.30 -2.81
CA VAL A 46 -0.88 -13.46 -3.36
C VAL A 46 -1.76 -14.19 -2.33
N ARG A 47 -2.92 -13.61 -2.02
CA ARG A 47 -3.90 -14.26 -1.14
C ARG A 47 -4.99 -14.95 -1.95
N ASN A 48 -5.32 -16.18 -1.54
CA ASN A 48 -6.45 -16.90 -2.11
C ASN A 48 -7.75 -16.12 -1.89
N GLN A 49 -8.54 -16.03 -2.95
CA GLN A 49 -9.83 -15.36 -2.94
C GLN A 49 -10.94 -16.36 -3.26
N PRO A 50 -12.16 -16.14 -2.78
CA PRO A 50 -13.29 -17.02 -3.13
C PRO A 50 -13.59 -17.04 -4.63
N ILE A 51 -13.17 -15.98 -5.34
CA ILE A 51 -13.21 -15.86 -6.78
C ILE A 51 -11.82 -15.36 -7.23
N PRO A 52 -11.16 -16.03 -8.19
CA PRO A 52 -9.86 -15.61 -8.70
C PRO A 52 -10.01 -14.39 -9.63
N PHE A 53 -10.41 -13.23 -9.04
CA PHE A 53 -10.65 -12.01 -9.80
C PHE A 53 -9.34 -11.45 -10.36
N SER A 54 -9.29 -11.25 -11.67
CA SER A 54 -8.11 -10.75 -12.38
C SER A 54 -8.26 -9.27 -12.74
N HIS A 55 -7.51 -8.41 -12.09
CA HIS A 55 -7.38 -7.01 -12.51
C HIS A 55 -6.67 -6.89 -13.86
N ALA A 56 -5.70 -7.77 -14.15
CA ALA A 56 -5.02 -7.80 -15.43
C ALA A 56 -6.00 -8.00 -16.60
N HIS A 57 -7.05 -8.82 -16.40
CA HIS A 57 -8.08 -9.00 -17.42
C HIS A 57 -9.03 -7.79 -17.51
N HIS A 58 -9.56 -7.32 -16.38
CA HIS A 58 -10.60 -6.28 -16.36
C HIS A 58 -10.03 -4.87 -16.62
N VAL A 59 -8.92 -4.54 -15.99
CA VAL A 59 -8.28 -3.22 -16.12
C VAL A 59 -7.28 -3.22 -17.28
N GLY A 60 -6.32 -4.14 -17.27
CA GLY A 60 -5.27 -4.18 -18.29
C GLY A 60 -5.79 -4.58 -19.67
N GLY A 61 -6.65 -5.62 -19.75
CA GLY A 61 -7.16 -6.15 -21.01
C GLY A 61 -8.39 -5.41 -21.54
N LEU A 62 -9.35 -5.09 -20.68
CA LEU A 62 -10.62 -4.47 -21.08
C LEU A 62 -10.66 -2.95 -20.88
N GLY A 63 -9.66 -2.36 -20.21
CA GLY A 63 -9.62 -0.92 -19.96
C GLY A 63 -10.71 -0.41 -19.02
N ILE A 64 -11.27 -1.24 -18.13
CA ILE A 64 -12.30 -0.81 -17.19
C ILE A 64 -11.69 0.12 -16.16
N ASP A 65 -12.26 1.33 -16.02
CA ASP A 65 -11.81 2.33 -15.05
C ASP A 65 -11.98 1.83 -13.60
N CYS A 66 -11.01 2.16 -12.74
CA CYS A 66 -11.02 1.77 -11.32
C CYS A 66 -12.31 2.18 -10.60
N ARG A 67 -12.84 3.36 -10.94
CA ARG A 67 -14.05 3.96 -10.34
C ARG A 67 -15.34 3.23 -10.69
N TYR A 68 -15.32 2.43 -11.75
CA TYR A 68 -16.50 1.59 -12.10
C TYR A 68 -16.79 0.58 -10.98
N CYS A 69 -15.74 0.05 -10.36
CA CYS A 69 -15.85 -0.93 -9.27
C CYS A 69 -15.63 -0.31 -7.88
N HIS A 70 -14.66 0.60 -7.76
CA HIS A 70 -14.31 1.30 -6.51
C HIS A 70 -14.98 2.68 -6.45
N THR A 71 -16.31 2.70 -6.42
CA THR A 71 -17.13 3.90 -6.63
C THR A 71 -16.99 4.97 -5.58
N SER A 72 -16.48 4.64 -4.38
CA SER A 72 -16.34 5.60 -3.26
C SER A 72 -14.92 6.08 -3.04
N VAL A 73 -13.97 5.75 -3.93
CA VAL A 73 -12.55 6.03 -3.73
C VAL A 73 -12.20 7.52 -3.70
N GLU A 74 -12.97 8.35 -4.39
CA GLU A 74 -12.78 9.80 -4.44
C GLU A 74 -13.47 10.53 -3.27
N ASP A 75 -14.49 9.92 -2.65
CA ASP A 75 -15.36 10.59 -1.69
C ASP A 75 -15.25 10.03 -0.27
N SER A 76 -14.74 8.80 -0.11
CA SER A 76 -14.71 8.09 1.16
C SER A 76 -13.31 7.69 1.59
N GLY A 77 -13.15 7.51 2.90
CA GLY A 77 -11.95 6.89 3.47
C GLY A 77 -11.74 5.44 3.03
N PHE A 78 -12.81 4.75 2.66
CA PHE A 78 -12.79 3.39 2.15
C PHE A 78 -13.14 3.38 0.65
N ALA A 79 -12.26 2.82 -0.18
CA ALA A 79 -12.45 2.80 -1.64
C ALA A 79 -13.68 1.99 -2.10
N GLY A 80 -14.19 1.12 -1.23
CA GLY A 80 -15.29 0.23 -1.52
C GLY A 80 -14.87 -1.05 -2.25
N LEU A 81 -15.64 -2.10 -2.01
CA LEU A 81 -15.65 -3.30 -2.85
C LEU A 81 -16.93 -3.25 -3.68
N PRO A 82 -16.88 -3.64 -4.97
CA PRO A 82 -18.06 -3.61 -5.83
C PRO A 82 -19.13 -4.57 -5.28
N PRO A 83 -20.41 -4.17 -5.24
CA PRO A 83 -21.49 -5.10 -4.95
C PRO A 83 -21.60 -6.14 -6.06
N THR A 84 -22.13 -7.32 -5.76
CA THR A 84 -22.30 -8.42 -6.73
C THR A 84 -23.05 -7.96 -7.99
N LYS A 85 -23.97 -6.99 -7.86
CA LYS A 85 -24.67 -6.38 -8.99
C LYS A 85 -23.71 -5.84 -10.04
N THR A 86 -22.59 -5.22 -9.67
CA THR A 86 -21.59 -4.71 -10.62
C THR A 86 -20.98 -5.82 -11.46
N CYS A 87 -20.70 -6.98 -10.88
CA CYS A 87 -20.22 -8.16 -11.62
C CYS A 87 -21.30 -8.66 -12.61
N MET A 88 -22.55 -8.68 -12.15
CA MET A 88 -23.68 -9.22 -12.92
C MET A 88 -24.12 -8.31 -14.08
N THR A 89 -23.66 -7.05 -14.16
CA THR A 89 -23.92 -6.21 -15.35
C THR A 89 -23.37 -6.83 -16.63
N CYS A 90 -22.26 -7.58 -16.53
CA CYS A 90 -21.64 -8.29 -17.63
C CYS A 90 -21.84 -9.82 -17.50
N HIS A 91 -21.59 -10.40 -16.31
CA HIS A 91 -21.61 -11.85 -16.13
C HIS A 91 -23.00 -12.48 -16.08
N SER A 92 -24.06 -11.68 -16.21
CA SER A 92 -25.41 -12.21 -16.53
C SER A 92 -25.55 -12.71 -17.98
N VAL A 93 -24.68 -12.22 -18.90
CA VAL A 93 -24.73 -12.53 -20.31
C VAL A 93 -23.45 -13.16 -20.88
N ILE A 94 -22.31 -12.93 -20.21
CA ILE A 94 -21.02 -13.52 -20.60
C ILE A 94 -20.48 -14.41 -19.48
N TRP A 95 -19.85 -15.55 -19.84
CA TRP A 95 -19.32 -16.56 -18.94
C TRP A 95 -20.36 -17.07 -17.93
N THR A 96 -21.59 -17.12 -18.35
CA THR A 96 -22.75 -17.41 -17.48
C THR A 96 -22.66 -18.76 -16.76
N ASN A 97 -21.95 -19.73 -17.32
CA ASN A 97 -21.80 -21.09 -16.79
C ASN A 97 -20.38 -21.40 -16.30
N ALA A 98 -19.48 -20.40 -16.26
CA ALA A 98 -18.12 -20.62 -15.76
C ALA A 98 -18.14 -21.02 -14.28
N GLU A 99 -17.50 -22.14 -13.94
CA GLU A 99 -17.47 -22.67 -12.57
C GLU A 99 -16.86 -21.67 -11.58
N MET A 100 -15.79 -20.98 -11.98
CA MET A 100 -15.13 -19.96 -11.15
C MET A 100 -16.03 -18.80 -10.75
N LEU A 101 -17.13 -18.56 -11.49
CA LEU A 101 -18.12 -17.52 -11.21
C LEU A 101 -19.33 -18.04 -10.40
N GLU A 102 -19.34 -19.30 -9.99
CA GLU A 102 -20.43 -19.82 -9.15
C GLU A 102 -20.61 -19.02 -7.85
N PRO A 103 -19.54 -18.59 -7.13
CA PRO A 103 -19.73 -17.75 -5.95
C PRO A 103 -20.37 -16.39 -6.25
N VAL A 104 -20.18 -15.82 -7.46
CA VAL A 104 -20.88 -14.58 -7.88
C VAL A 104 -22.39 -14.86 -8.08
N ARG A 105 -22.72 -15.93 -8.80
CA ARG A 105 -24.11 -16.31 -9.04
C ARG A 105 -24.83 -16.66 -7.76
N GLU A 106 -24.15 -17.37 -6.83
CA GLU A 106 -24.73 -17.69 -5.53
C GLU A 106 -24.96 -16.43 -4.68
N SER A 107 -23.99 -15.53 -4.65
CA SER A 107 -24.15 -14.23 -4.00
C SER A 107 -25.35 -13.45 -4.58
N TRP A 108 -25.51 -13.48 -5.90
CA TRP A 108 -26.63 -12.83 -6.58
C TRP A 108 -27.98 -13.43 -6.22
N ARG A 109 -28.09 -14.77 -6.21
CA ARG A 109 -29.33 -15.50 -5.89
C ARG A 109 -29.73 -15.35 -4.40
N SER A 110 -28.75 -15.45 -3.53
CA SER A 110 -28.99 -15.44 -2.08
C SER A 110 -29.03 -14.06 -1.45
N GLY A 111 -28.55 -13.03 -2.15
CA GLY A 111 -28.36 -11.68 -1.60
C GLY A 111 -27.23 -11.59 -0.56
N ARG A 112 -26.44 -12.65 -0.35
CA ARG A 112 -25.33 -12.66 0.60
C ARG A 112 -24.07 -12.08 -0.06
N PRO A 113 -23.32 -11.22 0.64
CA PRO A 113 -22.08 -10.67 0.09
C PRO A 113 -21.02 -11.76 -0.09
N ILE A 114 -20.12 -11.55 -1.06
CA ILE A 114 -18.94 -12.39 -1.25
C ILE A 114 -17.95 -12.09 -0.15
N SER A 115 -17.46 -13.14 0.54
CA SER A 115 -16.49 -13.02 1.65
C SER A 115 -15.06 -12.86 1.12
N TRP A 116 -14.74 -11.69 0.60
CA TRP A 116 -13.40 -11.37 0.11
C TRP A 116 -12.35 -11.39 1.23
N GLN A 117 -11.17 -11.94 0.93
CA GLN A 117 -9.99 -11.80 1.79
C GLN A 117 -9.37 -10.43 1.59
N ARG A 118 -9.20 -9.67 2.69
CA ARG A 118 -8.55 -8.35 2.61
C ARG A 118 -7.07 -8.51 2.29
N VAL A 119 -6.62 -7.93 1.18
CA VAL A 119 -5.21 -7.96 0.72
C VAL A 119 -4.42 -6.83 1.40
N HIS A 120 -4.84 -5.58 1.20
CA HIS A 120 -4.26 -4.43 1.90
C HIS A 120 -4.97 -4.25 3.24
N ASN A 121 -4.26 -4.53 4.33
CA ASN A 121 -4.85 -4.53 5.67
C ASN A 121 -3.97 -3.75 6.64
N LEU A 122 -4.46 -2.59 7.06
CA LEU A 122 -3.84 -1.79 8.11
C LEU A 122 -4.39 -2.20 9.48
N PRO A 123 -3.58 -2.10 10.55
CA PRO A 123 -4.05 -2.29 11.92
C PRO A 123 -5.17 -1.30 12.27
N GLY A 124 -6.08 -1.68 13.18
CA GLY A 124 -7.24 -0.88 13.54
C GLY A 124 -6.94 0.48 14.19
N TYR A 125 -5.70 0.71 14.61
CA TYR A 125 -5.24 1.99 15.14
C TYR A 125 -4.64 2.93 14.08
N VAL A 126 -4.63 2.51 12.80
CA VAL A 126 -4.16 3.35 11.68
C VAL A 126 -5.36 3.78 10.84
N TYR A 127 -5.58 5.08 10.77
CA TYR A 127 -6.69 5.69 10.04
C TYR A 127 -6.22 6.18 8.68
N PHE A 128 -6.48 5.38 7.67
CA PHE A 128 -6.17 5.72 6.28
C PHE A 128 -7.43 6.22 5.57
N ASN A 129 -7.28 7.27 4.77
CA ASN A 129 -8.37 7.84 4.00
C ASN A 129 -8.00 7.92 2.52
N HIS A 130 -8.66 7.13 1.67
CA HIS A 130 -8.43 7.12 0.22
C HIS A 130 -8.75 8.47 -0.42
N SER A 131 -9.89 9.08 -0.10
CA SER A 131 -10.34 10.31 -0.77
C SER A 131 -9.34 11.44 -0.64
N ILE A 132 -8.68 11.58 0.52
CA ILE A 132 -7.64 12.59 0.73
C ILE A 132 -6.46 12.35 -0.21
N HIS A 133 -5.97 11.11 -0.31
CA HIS A 133 -4.81 10.76 -1.14
C HIS A 133 -5.11 10.94 -2.64
N VAL A 134 -6.26 10.45 -3.09
CA VAL A 134 -6.73 10.56 -4.48
C VAL A 134 -6.89 12.03 -4.85
N ASN A 135 -7.61 12.81 -4.03
CA ASN A 135 -7.83 14.25 -4.28
C ASN A 135 -6.56 15.11 -4.13
N LYS A 136 -5.50 14.59 -3.51
CA LYS A 136 -4.19 15.23 -3.46
C LYS A 136 -3.23 14.72 -4.54
N GLY A 137 -3.72 13.93 -5.50
CA GLY A 137 -2.94 13.52 -6.67
C GLY A 137 -1.99 12.35 -6.43
N ILE A 138 -2.27 11.46 -5.46
CA ILE A 138 -1.51 10.23 -5.28
C ILE A 138 -2.10 9.15 -6.18
N GLY A 139 -1.30 8.67 -7.14
CA GLY A 139 -1.72 7.63 -8.06
C GLY A 139 -1.93 6.28 -7.40
N CYS A 140 -2.93 5.52 -7.86
CA CYS A 140 -3.25 4.20 -7.32
C CYS A 140 -2.04 3.26 -7.36
N VAL A 141 -1.25 3.32 -8.44
CA VAL A 141 -0.04 2.52 -8.62
C VAL A 141 1.01 2.74 -7.53
N THR A 142 1.06 3.91 -6.91
CA THR A 142 2.02 4.24 -5.86
C THR A 142 1.87 3.33 -4.64
N CYS A 143 0.63 2.95 -4.30
CA CYS A 143 0.33 2.10 -3.14
C CYS A 143 0.00 0.66 -3.55
N HIS A 144 -0.72 0.47 -4.64
CA HIS A 144 -1.23 -0.83 -5.07
C HIS A 144 -0.35 -1.55 -6.09
N GLY A 145 0.71 -0.87 -6.60
CA GLY A 145 1.51 -1.40 -7.70
C GLY A 145 0.74 -1.40 -9.03
N ASP A 146 1.30 -2.03 -10.04
CA ASP A 146 0.69 -2.14 -11.35
C ASP A 146 -0.41 -3.21 -11.36
N VAL A 147 -1.57 -2.85 -10.79
CA VAL A 147 -2.73 -3.75 -10.70
C VAL A 147 -3.25 -4.17 -12.07
N GLY A 148 -3.03 -3.35 -13.10
CA GLY A 148 -3.37 -3.68 -14.49
C GLY A 148 -2.63 -4.90 -15.03
N ASN A 149 -1.54 -5.31 -14.40
CA ASN A 149 -0.78 -6.51 -14.71
C ASN A 149 -0.91 -7.62 -13.64
N MET A 150 -1.80 -7.46 -12.65
CA MET A 150 -2.00 -8.47 -11.60
C MET A 150 -3.13 -9.44 -11.95
N PRO A 151 -2.83 -10.70 -12.29
CA PRO A 151 -3.86 -11.74 -12.45
C PRO A 151 -4.56 -12.07 -11.14
N LEU A 152 -3.85 -12.03 -10.03
CA LEU A 152 -4.39 -12.08 -8.67
C LEU A 152 -3.79 -10.94 -7.86
N MET A 153 -4.61 -10.32 -7.03
CA MET A 153 -4.20 -9.16 -6.24
C MET A 153 -3.22 -9.53 -5.14
N MET A 154 -2.13 -8.77 -5.05
CA MET A 154 -1.15 -8.84 -3.97
C MET A 154 -0.91 -7.47 -3.35
N GLN A 155 -0.42 -7.43 -2.13
CA GLN A 155 0.01 -6.20 -1.47
C GLN A 155 1.37 -5.78 -2.02
N ASN A 156 1.47 -4.58 -2.60
CA ASN A 156 2.71 -4.10 -3.22
C ASN A 156 3.73 -3.56 -2.20
N GLY A 157 3.28 -2.90 -1.14
CA GLY A 157 4.14 -2.31 -0.11
C GLY A 157 4.01 -2.98 1.25
N SER A 158 4.97 -2.73 2.15
CA SER A 158 4.94 -3.30 3.50
C SER A 158 3.79 -2.77 4.36
N LEU A 159 3.26 -1.58 4.04
CA LEU A 159 2.29 -0.83 4.85
C LEU A 159 2.76 -0.52 6.28
N GLN A 160 4.05 -0.67 6.56
CA GLN A 160 4.65 -0.25 7.82
C GLN A 160 4.76 1.28 7.88
N MET A 161 4.86 1.84 9.07
CA MET A 161 4.94 3.29 9.28
C MET A 161 6.06 3.95 8.46
N ALA A 162 7.23 3.32 8.38
CA ALA A 162 8.36 3.83 7.60
C ALA A 162 8.03 4.00 6.11
N TRP A 163 7.24 3.07 5.54
CA TRP A 163 6.79 3.13 4.16
C TRP A 163 5.83 4.31 3.92
N CYS A 164 4.90 4.56 4.83
CA CYS A 164 4.03 5.74 4.76
C CYS A 164 4.82 7.04 4.91
N LEU A 165 5.78 7.07 5.83
CA LEU A 165 6.61 8.24 6.10
C LEU A 165 7.55 8.60 4.94
N ASP A 166 7.90 7.68 4.05
CA ASP A 166 8.68 8.01 2.85
C ASP A 166 7.91 9.01 1.98
N CYS A 167 6.62 8.74 1.72
CA CYS A 167 5.75 9.68 1.00
C CYS A 167 5.46 10.94 1.81
N HIS A 168 5.12 10.82 3.08
CA HIS A 168 4.75 11.96 3.93
C HIS A 168 5.89 12.93 4.20
N ARG A 169 7.14 12.48 4.09
CA ARG A 169 8.34 13.33 4.18
C ARG A 169 8.66 14.07 2.90
N GLN A 170 8.31 13.49 1.76
CA GLN A 170 8.66 13.99 0.43
C GLN A 170 7.50 13.78 -0.56
N PRO A 171 6.31 14.38 -0.30
CA PRO A 171 5.12 14.16 -1.13
C PRO A 171 5.34 14.57 -2.60
N GLU A 172 6.21 15.56 -2.85
CA GLU A 172 6.57 16.02 -4.18
C GLU A 172 7.13 14.92 -5.10
N ARG A 173 7.65 13.83 -4.55
CA ARG A 173 8.17 12.71 -5.33
C ARG A 173 7.08 11.77 -5.86
N PHE A 174 5.87 11.84 -5.32
CA PHE A 174 4.82 10.85 -5.55
C PHE A 174 3.54 11.46 -6.15
N ILE A 175 3.38 12.76 -6.00
CA ILE A 175 2.19 13.49 -6.45
C ILE A 175 2.19 13.68 -7.97
N ARG A 176 1.02 13.52 -8.57
CA ARG A 176 0.80 13.70 -10.01
C ARG A 176 -0.45 14.54 -10.28
N PRO A 177 -0.71 14.99 -11.53
CA PRO A 177 -1.97 15.61 -11.89
C PRO A 177 -3.16 14.73 -11.51
N ARG A 178 -4.26 15.35 -11.06
CA ARG A 178 -5.44 14.58 -10.57
C ARG A 178 -6.07 13.73 -11.65
N GLU A 179 -6.07 14.19 -12.89
CA GLU A 179 -6.51 13.46 -14.07
C GLU A 179 -5.71 12.18 -14.31
N GLU A 180 -4.48 12.13 -13.82
CA GLU A 180 -3.55 11.02 -14.00
C GLU A 180 -3.50 10.04 -12.79
N VAL A 181 -4.33 10.27 -11.78
CA VAL A 181 -4.35 9.43 -10.56
C VAL A 181 -4.70 7.98 -10.87
N PHE A 182 -5.60 7.76 -11.83
CA PHE A 182 -6.06 6.42 -12.25
C PHE A 182 -5.23 5.84 -13.39
N ASN A 183 -4.32 6.61 -13.98
CA ASN A 183 -3.39 6.13 -14.99
C ASN A 183 -2.25 5.35 -14.33
N LEU A 184 -2.20 4.03 -14.55
CA LEU A 184 -1.19 3.15 -13.95
C LEU A 184 0.22 3.38 -14.53
N HIS A 185 0.30 3.93 -15.74
CA HIS A 185 1.54 4.11 -16.50
C HIS A 185 1.92 5.59 -16.69
N TYR A 186 1.40 6.47 -15.84
CA TYR A 186 1.73 7.90 -15.94
C TYR A 186 3.22 8.13 -15.75
N ASP A 187 3.79 8.87 -16.71
CA ASP A 187 5.16 9.36 -16.68
C ASP A 187 5.15 10.88 -16.95
N PRO A 188 5.58 11.72 -16.00
CA PRO A 188 5.59 13.16 -16.17
C PRO A 188 6.49 13.63 -17.33
N ALA A 189 7.51 12.86 -17.73
CA ALA A 189 8.36 13.20 -18.87
C ALA A 189 7.62 13.09 -20.22
N HIS A 190 6.52 12.36 -20.28
CA HIS A 190 5.70 12.14 -21.46
C HIS A 190 4.30 12.74 -21.34
N ASP A 191 4.07 13.61 -20.36
CA ASP A 191 2.77 14.25 -20.15
C ASP A 191 2.54 15.38 -21.16
N PRO A 192 1.56 15.25 -22.06
CA PRO A 192 1.27 16.29 -23.06
C PRO A 192 0.74 17.59 -22.44
N ASN A 193 0.15 17.53 -21.24
CA ASN A 193 -0.38 18.70 -20.53
C ASN A 193 0.70 19.46 -19.77
N HIS A 194 1.86 18.81 -19.54
CA HIS A 194 3.00 19.38 -18.82
C HIS A 194 4.31 19.15 -19.59
N PRO A 195 4.44 19.65 -20.82
CA PRO A 195 5.57 19.34 -21.69
C PRO A 195 6.89 19.82 -21.08
N GLY A 196 7.89 18.95 -21.07
CA GLY A 196 9.24 19.25 -20.56
C GLY A 196 9.35 19.21 -19.03
N GLU A 197 8.29 18.88 -18.31
CA GLU A 197 8.35 18.70 -16.86
C GLU A 197 8.87 17.30 -16.50
N THR A 198 9.50 17.22 -15.35
CA THR A 198 9.91 16.00 -14.70
C THR A 198 9.23 15.91 -13.33
N GLN A 199 9.27 14.77 -12.67
CA GLN A 199 8.73 14.67 -11.31
C GLN A 199 9.37 15.70 -10.36
N ALA A 200 10.66 15.98 -10.54
CA ALA A 200 11.39 16.94 -9.71
C ALA A 200 10.93 18.39 -9.91
N THR A 201 10.44 18.74 -11.10
CA THR A 201 9.95 20.09 -11.42
C THR A 201 8.44 20.23 -11.23
N LEU A 202 7.66 19.20 -11.57
CA LEU A 202 6.20 19.20 -11.48
C LEU A 202 5.71 18.99 -10.05
N GLY A 203 6.29 18.04 -9.33
CA GLY A 203 5.85 17.68 -7.98
C GLY A 203 5.76 18.84 -6.99
N PRO A 204 6.78 19.71 -6.86
CA PRO A 204 6.71 20.90 -6.00
C PRO A 204 5.62 21.90 -6.40
N LYS A 205 5.28 21.99 -7.70
CA LYS A 205 4.18 22.84 -8.19
C LYS A 205 2.83 22.27 -7.76
N LEU A 206 2.65 20.95 -7.90
CA LEU A 206 1.43 20.25 -7.51
C LEU A 206 1.22 20.25 -5.99
N VAL A 207 2.28 20.11 -5.18
CA VAL A 207 2.21 20.26 -3.72
C VAL A 207 1.60 21.60 -3.33
N LYS A 208 2.01 22.70 -3.98
CA LYS A 208 1.44 24.04 -3.75
C LYS A 208 0.01 24.12 -4.26
N LEU A 209 -0.24 23.67 -5.49
CA LEU A 209 -1.55 23.73 -6.15
C LEU A 209 -2.62 22.97 -5.35
N TYR A 210 -2.28 21.81 -4.83
CA TYR A 210 -3.24 20.97 -4.07
C TYR A 210 -3.23 21.24 -2.57
N HIS A 211 -2.52 22.29 -2.12
CA HIS A 211 -2.40 22.67 -0.71
C HIS A 211 -2.02 21.47 0.18
N VAL A 212 -1.04 20.69 -0.28
CA VAL A 212 -0.46 19.63 0.55
C VAL A 212 0.42 20.32 1.60
N PRO A 213 0.32 19.95 2.88
CA PRO A 213 1.17 20.51 3.91
C PRO A 213 2.65 20.33 3.55
N ASP A 214 3.39 21.42 3.48
CA ASP A 214 4.81 21.40 3.17
C ASP A 214 5.67 21.27 4.43
N LYS A 215 7.00 21.22 4.25
CA LYS A 215 7.99 21.05 5.31
C LYS A 215 8.10 22.22 6.28
N ASN A 216 7.20 23.22 6.25
CA ASN A 216 7.20 24.28 7.22
C ASN A 216 6.97 23.72 8.63
N PRO A 217 7.85 23.98 9.61
CA PRO A 217 7.72 23.46 10.99
C PRO A 217 6.37 23.78 11.65
N GLN A 218 5.71 24.85 11.23
CA GLN A 218 4.38 25.24 11.69
C GLN A 218 3.24 24.47 10.99
N LYS A 219 3.53 23.66 9.95
CA LYS A 219 2.59 22.88 9.14
C LYS A 219 2.96 21.40 9.03
N GLN A 220 3.76 20.88 9.94
CA GLN A 220 4.23 19.47 9.93
C GLN A 220 3.11 18.43 10.17
N LEU A 221 1.91 18.72 9.71
CA LEU A 221 0.73 17.85 9.91
C LEU A 221 0.90 16.46 9.28
N LEU A 222 1.68 16.31 8.20
CA LEU A 222 1.83 15.02 7.51
C LEU A 222 2.65 13.99 8.31
N GLN A 223 3.47 14.43 9.26
CA GLN A 223 4.33 13.55 10.08
C GLN A 223 3.89 13.52 11.54
N ASP A 224 2.80 14.23 11.86
CA ASP A 224 2.23 14.22 13.19
C ASP A 224 1.58 12.85 13.46
N CYS A 225 1.76 12.32 14.66
CA CYS A 225 1.20 11.03 15.06
C CYS A 225 -0.33 10.98 14.85
N PHE A 226 -1.03 12.08 15.14
CA PHE A 226 -2.49 12.19 14.96
C PHE A 226 -2.97 12.22 13.51
N THR A 227 -2.08 12.38 12.54
CA THR A 227 -2.44 12.26 11.12
C THR A 227 -2.83 10.83 10.77
N CYS A 228 -2.16 9.85 11.37
CA CYS A 228 -2.35 8.44 11.09
C CYS A 228 -2.97 7.66 12.26
N HIS A 229 -2.78 8.12 13.50
CA HIS A 229 -3.19 7.41 14.72
C HIS A 229 -4.18 8.28 15.54
N ARG A 230 -5.35 7.74 15.83
CA ARG A 230 -6.41 8.42 16.60
C ARG A 230 -6.96 7.49 17.68
#